data_69c92cac30555285b2c1b652163b00e9
#
_entry.id   69c92cac30555285b2c1b652163b00e9
#
_cell.length_a   1.000
_cell.length_b   1.000
_cell.length_c   1.000
_cell.angle_alpha   90.00
_cell.angle_beta   90.00
_cell.angle_gamma   90.00
#
_symmetry.space_group_name_H-M   'P 1'
#
loop_
_entity.id
_entity.type
_entity.pdbx_description
1 polymer ?
#
loop_
_entity_poly.entity_id
_entity_poly.type
_entity_poly.pdbx_seq_one_letter_code
_entity_poly.pdbx_strand_id
1 'polypeptide(L)'
;CFTGDERALMESLDAGCYIGITGWLCDERRGQHLRELVKRIPADRLMVETDCPYLLPRTLKPTPKDRRNEPAYLPQIVHELAKDSGEEVAVTAASTTATARAFFRLPVA
;
A
#
# COMPACT_ATOMS: atom_id res chain seq x y z
N CYS A 1 4.23 6.07 4.10
CA CYS A 1 2.95 5.71 4.76
C CYS A 1 1.94 6.85 4.62
N PHE A 2 1.18 6.80 3.54
CA PHE A 2 0.15 7.83 3.32
C PHE A 2 -1.08 7.53 4.19
N THR A 3 -1.51 8.51 4.97
CA THR A 3 -2.67 8.40 5.86
C THR A 3 -3.59 9.61 5.75
N GLY A 4 -3.35 10.48 4.77
CA GLY A 4 -4.07 11.74 4.61
C GLY A 4 -5.47 11.57 4.01
N ASP A 5 -6.13 12.70 3.86
CA ASP A 5 -7.45 12.78 3.24
C ASP A 5 -7.36 12.97 1.72
N GLU A 6 -8.51 13.14 1.07
CA GLU A 6 -8.60 13.34 -0.37
C GLU A 6 -7.79 14.55 -0.83
N ARG A 7 -7.88 15.66 -0.11
CA ARG A 7 -7.15 16.88 -0.45
C ARG A 7 -5.64 16.64 -0.41
N ALA A 8 -5.16 16.00 0.66
CA ALA A 8 -3.74 15.70 0.80
C ALA A 8 -3.26 14.78 -0.33
N LEU A 9 -4.09 13.80 -0.73
CA LEU A 9 -3.76 12.91 -1.83
C LEU A 9 -3.64 13.69 -3.14
N MET A 10 -4.61 14.52 -3.47
CA MET A 10 -4.60 15.29 -4.71
C MET A 10 -3.44 16.27 -4.76
N GLU A 11 -3.16 16.97 -3.68
CA GLU A 11 -2.02 17.88 -3.59
C GLU A 11 -0.69 17.15 -3.77
N SER A 12 -0.56 15.96 -3.16
CA SER A 12 0.65 15.14 -3.31
C SER A 12 0.85 14.68 -4.76
N LEU A 13 -0.22 14.20 -5.41
CA LEU A 13 -0.15 13.77 -6.80
C LEU A 13 0.17 14.94 -7.73
N ASP A 14 -0.43 16.09 -7.51
CA ASP A 14 -0.17 17.30 -8.31
C ASP A 14 1.29 17.77 -8.15
N ALA A 15 1.86 17.56 -6.97
CA ALA A 15 3.27 17.89 -6.70
C ALA A 15 4.25 16.87 -7.30
N GLY A 16 3.78 15.82 -7.93
CA GLY A 16 4.63 14.79 -8.53
C GLY A 16 5.04 13.67 -7.59
N CYS A 17 4.43 13.58 -6.41
CA CYS A 17 4.79 12.56 -5.43
C CYS A 17 4.29 11.17 -5.83
N TYR A 18 5.06 10.15 -5.46
CA TYR A 18 4.59 8.77 -5.42
C TYR A 18 3.94 8.54 -4.06
N ILE A 19 3.04 7.57 -4.00
CA ILE A 19 2.27 7.28 -2.79
C ILE A 19 2.61 5.88 -2.29
N GLY A 20 3.02 5.77 -1.03
CA GLY A 20 3.30 4.48 -0.38
C GLY A 20 2.16 4.09 0.56
N ILE A 21 1.64 2.88 0.41
CA ILE A 21 0.57 2.32 1.22
C ILE A 21 1.14 1.23 2.13
N THR A 22 0.84 1.33 3.42
CA THR A 22 1.27 0.39 4.45
C THR A 22 0.08 -0.43 4.97
N GLY A 23 0.33 -1.19 6.03
CA GLY A 23 -0.71 -1.88 6.78
C GLY A 23 -1.74 -0.96 7.43
N TRP A 24 -1.54 0.35 7.41
CA TRP A 24 -2.57 1.30 7.83
C TRP A 24 -3.88 1.11 7.06
N LEU A 25 -3.79 0.72 5.79
CA LEU A 25 -4.97 0.40 4.97
C LEU A 25 -5.83 -0.70 5.61
N CYS A 26 -5.20 -1.62 6.33
CA CYS A 26 -5.86 -2.77 6.96
C CYS A 26 -6.45 -2.45 8.34
N ASP A 27 -6.28 -1.21 8.84
CA ASP A 27 -6.79 -0.82 10.16
C ASP A 27 -8.27 -0.45 10.05
N GLU A 28 -9.13 -1.24 10.66
CA GLU A 28 -10.59 -1.07 10.60
C GLU A 28 -11.07 0.22 11.28
N ARG A 29 -10.23 0.82 12.12
CA ARG A 29 -10.56 2.05 12.85
C ARG A 29 -10.10 3.31 12.12
N ARG A 30 -8.88 3.27 11.54
CA ARG A 30 -8.19 4.45 11.02
C ARG A 30 -7.99 4.43 9.51
N GLY A 31 -8.16 3.26 8.88
CA GLY A 31 -7.85 3.06 7.46
C GLY A 31 -9.03 3.12 6.52
N GLN A 32 -10.25 3.29 7.01
CA GLN A 32 -11.44 3.20 6.16
C GLN A 32 -11.44 4.22 5.03
N HIS A 33 -11.04 5.46 5.30
CA HIS A 33 -10.99 6.50 4.27
C HIS A 33 -9.99 6.15 3.15
N LEU A 34 -8.90 5.45 3.50
CA LEU A 34 -7.91 5.03 2.50
C LEU A 34 -8.48 4.03 1.50
N ARG A 35 -9.41 3.18 1.93
CA ARG A 35 -10.02 2.16 1.07
C ARG A 35 -10.73 2.78 -0.13
N GLU A 36 -11.30 3.97 0.04
CA GLU A 36 -11.90 4.71 -1.05
C GLU A 36 -10.84 5.48 -1.87
N LEU A 37 -9.86 6.05 -1.19
CA LEU A 37 -8.85 6.89 -1.84
C LEU A 37 -7.88 6.11 -2.71
N VAL A 38 -7.53 4.86 -2.34
CA VAL A 38 -6.56 4.08 -3.12
C VAL A 38 -7.00 3.85 -4.56
N LYS A 39 -8.30 3.83 -4.82
CA LYS A 39 -8.84 3.70 -6.18
C LYS A 39 -8.44 4.87 -7.08
N ARG A 40 -8.10 6.00 -6.49
CA ARG A 40 -7.80 7.25 -7.20
C ARG A 40 -6.32 7.47 -7.43
N ILE A 41 -5.47 6.56 -6.95
CA ILE A 41 -4.03 6.66 -7.12
C ILE A 41 -3.67 6.01 -8.47
N PRO A 42 -3.01 6.75 -9.38
CA PRO A 42 -2.55 6.16 -10.64
C PRO A 42 -1.60 4.98 -10.38
N ALA A 43 -1.72 3.93 -11.17
CA ALA A 43 -0.92 2.71 -10.99
C ALA A 43 0.59 2.99 -11.03
N ASP A 44 1.01 3.95 -11.86
CA ASP A 44 2.43 4.34 -11.99
C ASP A 44 2.93 5.27 -10.89
N ARG A 45 2.08 5.53 -9.88
CA ARG A 45 2.41 6.39 -8.74
C ARG A 45 2.22 5.67 -7.41
N LEU A 46 1.79 4.43 -7.42
CA LEU A 46 1.41 3.66 -6.25
C LEU A 46 2.45 2.59 -5.93
N MET A 47 2.92 2.60 -4.68
CA MET A 47 3.83 1.59 -4.14
C MET A 47 3.26 1.03 -2.83
N VAL A 48 3.71 -0.14 -2.45
CA VAL A 48 3.41 -0.74 -1.13
C VAL A 48 4.67 -0.80 -0.29
N GLU A 49 4.51 -0.67 1.02
CA GLU A 49 5.61 -0.66 1.98
C GLU A 49 5.16 -1.27 3.30
N THR A 50 6.09 -1.60 4.18
CA THR A 50 5.74 -2.28 5.44
C THR A 50 5.80 -1.38 6.66
N ASP A 51 6.77 -0.50 6.76
CA ASP A 51 7.14 0.24 7.98
C ASP A 51 7.50 -0.70 9.14
N CYS A 52 7.94 -1.94 8.82
CA CYS A 52 8.28 -2.91 9.85
C CYS A 52 9.37 -2.36 10.79
N PRO A 53 9.34 -2.69 12.06
CA PRO A 53 8.48 -3.66 12.75
C PRO A 53 7.08 -3.14 13.12
N TYR A 54 6.73 -1.94 12.71
CA TYR A 54 5.45 -1.28 13.00
C TYR A 54 4.41 -1.61 11.93
N LEU A 55 3.16 -1.23 12.20
CA LEU A 55 2.04 -1.29 11.26
C LEU A 55 1.75 -2.70 10.73
N LEU A 56 1.82 -3.70 11.60
CA LEU A 56 1.39 -5.05 11.25
C LEU A 56 -0.03 -4.98 10.66
N PRO A 57 -0.25 -5.54 9.44
CA PRO A 57 -1.59 -5.56 8.87
C PRO A 57 -2.58 -6.26 9.79
N ARG A 58 -3.63 -5.54 10.23
CA ARG A 58 -4.59 -6.09 11.21
C ARG A 58 -5.47 -7.20 10.62
N THR A 59 -5.50 -7.32 9.30
CA THR A 59 -6.22 -8.39 8.60
C THR A 59 -5.39 -9.67 8.43
N LEU A 60 -4.11 -9.64 8.81
CA LEU A 60 -3.24 -10.82 8.70
C LEU A 60 -3.68 -11.91 9.66
N LYS A 61 -3.88 -13.13 9.12
CA LYS A 61 -4.28 -14.32 9.88
C LYS A 61 -3.38 -15.50 9.52
N PRO A 62 -2.88 -16.25 10.51
CA PRO A 62 -2.98 -15.99 11.94
C PRO A 62 -2.16 -14.78 12.36
N THR A 63 -2.61 -14.08 13.40
CA THR A 63 -1.86 -12.93 13.92
C THR A 63 -0.60 -13.40 14.62
N PRO A 64 0.59 -12.88 14.30
CA PRO A 64 1.83 -13.23 15.00
C PRO A 64 1.71 -12.93 16.51
N LYS A 65 2.26 -13.81 17.34
CA LYS A 65 2.15 -13.68 18.80
C LYS A 65 2.82 -12.40 19.32
N ASP A 66 3.97 -12.05 18.77
CA ASP A 66 4.71 -10.86 19.15
C ASP A 66 4.19 -9.58 18.47
N ARG A 67 3.25 -9.72 17.55
CA ARG A 67 2.62 -8.63 16.79
C ARG A 67 3.65 -7.76 16.06
N ARG A 68 4.80 -8.29 15.77
CA ARG A 68 5.86 -7.59 15.03
C ARG A 68 5.65 -7.76 13.53
N ASN A 69 5.65 -6.65 12.81
CA ASN A 69 5.61 -6.66 11.36
C ASN A 69 6.98 -7.01 10.79
N GLU A 70 6.98 -7.61 9.60
CA GLU A 70 8.21 -7.93 8.87
C GLU A 70 7.93 -7.92 7.36
N PRO A 71 8.97 -7.82 6.51
CA PRO A 71 8.77 -7.73 5.05
C PRO A 71 8.00 -8.90 4.45
N ALA A 72 8.07 -10.08 5.07
CA ALA A 72 7.34 -11.26 4.61
C ALA A 72 5.82 -11.08 4.61
N TYR A 73 5.30 -10.09 5.34
CA TYR A 73 3.87 -9.80 5.41
C TYR A 73 3.39 -8.79 4.37
N LEU A 74 4.28 -8.29 3.52
CA LEU A 74 3.91 -7.37 2.44
C LEU A 74 2.77 -7.90 1.54
N PRO A 75 2.72 -9.20 1.21
CA PRO A 75 1.62 -9.73 0.40
C PRO A 75 0.23 -9.45 0.97
N GLN A 76 0.07 -9.37 2.29
CA GLN A 76 -1.21 -9.06 2.90
C GLN A 76 -1.69 -7.64 2.50
N ILE A 77 -0.77 -6.69 2.43
CA ILE A 77 -1.08 -5.32 2.01
C ILE A 77 -1.49 -5.31 0.54
N VAL A 78 -0.79 -6.06 -0.30
CA VAL A 78 -1.13 -6.19 -1.72
C VAL A 78 -2.53 -6.77 -1.90
N HIS A 79 -2.88 -7.80 -1.13
CA HIS A 79 -4.21 -8.41 -1.15
C HIS A 79 -5.32 -7.40 -0.83
N GLU A 80 -5.14 -6.66 0.27
CA GLU A 80 -6.13 -5.66 0.68
C GLU A 80 -6.23 -4.52 -0.34
N LEU A 81 -5.10 -4.08 -0.86
CA LEU A 81 -5.05 -3.03 -1.87
C LEU A 81 -5.78 -3.45 -3.15
N ALA A 82 -5.54 -4.68 -3.62
CA ALA A 82 -6.20 -5.23 -4.80
C ALA A 82 -7.72 -5.29 -4.60
N LYS A 83 -8.14 -5.78 -3.43
CA LYS A 83 -9.55 -5.85 -3.07
C LYS A 83 -10.21 -4.47 -3.10
N ASP A 84 -9.58 -3.48 -2.46
CA ASP A 84 -10.13 -2.13 -2.36
C ASP A 84 -10.10 -1.40 -3.71
N SER A 85 -9.17 -1.74 -4.59
CA SER A 85 -9.06 -1.18 -5.93
C SER A 85 -9.91 -1.90 -6.97
N GLY A 86 -10.51 -3.04 -6.61
CA GLY A 86 -11.30 -3.84 -7.55
C GLY A 86 -10.46 -4.52 -8.61
N GLU A 87 -9.20 -4.89 -8.29
CA GLU A 87 -8.27 -5.52 -9.22
C GLU A 87 -7.92 -6.95 -8.79
N GLU A 88 -7.43 -7.73 -9.74
CA GLU A 88 -6.80 -9.01 -9.43
C GLU A 88 -5.49 -8.79 -8.67
N VAL A 89 -5.20 -9.64 -7.68
CA VAL A 89 -3.98 -9.53 -6.88
C VAL A 89 -2.72 -9.51 -7.76
N ALA A 90 -2.67 -10.36 -8.77
CA ALA A 90 -1.52 -10.42 -9.67
C ALA A 90 -1.29 -9.10 -10.43
N VAL A 91 -2.36 -8.41 -10.81
CA VAL A 91 -2.29 -7.11 -11.48
C VAL A 91 -1.72 -6.05 -10.53
N THR A 92 -2.26 -5.97 -9.32
CA THR A 92 -1.79 -5.02 -8.31
C THR A 92 -0.33 -5.30 -7.94
N ALA A 93 0.04 -6.56 -7.74
CA ALA A 93 1.42 -6.94 -7.43
C ALA A 93 2.38 -6.51 -8.56
N ALA A 94 2.02 -6.75 -9.81
CA ALA A 94 2.85 -6.39 -10.95
C ALA A 94 3.01 -4.88 -11.09
N SER A 95 1.91 -4.12 -10.98
CA SER A 95 1.95 -2.67 -11.15
C SER A 95 2.70 -1.96 -10.03
N THR A 96 2.50 -2.36 -8.77
CA THR A 96 3.22 -1.76 -7.64
C THR A 96 4.71 -2.10 -7.68
N THR A 97 5.06 -3.29 -8.13
CA THR A 97 6.46 -3.70 -8.34
C THR A 97 7.12 -2.85 -9.44
N ALA A 98 6.43 -2.68 -10.57
CA ALA A 98 6.94 -1.87 -11.67
C ALA A 98 7.15 -0.42 -11.24
N THR A 99 6.21 0.13 -10.47
CA THR A 99 6.30 1.49 -9.94
C THR A 99 7.50 1.64 -9.00
N ALA A 100 7.71 0.68 -8.09
CA ALA A 100 8.84 0.71 -7.16
C ALA A 100 10.17 0.63 -7.93
N ARG A 101 10.26 -0.23 -8.94
CA ARG A 101 11.47 -0.34 -9.76
C ARG A 101 11.78 0.97 -10.48
N ALA A 102 10.76 1.61 -11.04
CA ALA A 102 10.92 2.90 -11.71
C ALA A 102 11.36 4.00 -10.71
N PHE A 103 10.70 4.07 -9.57
CA PHE A 103 10.99 5.06 -8.54
C PHE A 103 12.43 4.95 -8.02
N PHE A 104 12.86 3.74 -7.69
CA PHE A 104 14.19 3.49 -7.15
C PHE A 104 15.24 3.24 -8.22
N ARG A 105 14.87 3.30 -9.51
CA ARG A 105 15.77 3.04 -10.64
C ARG A 105 16.47 1.69 -10.53
N LEU A 106 15.71 0.67 -10.15
CA LEU A 106 16.25 -0.68 -10.02
C LEU A 106 16.39 -1.33 -11.39
N PRO A 107 17.44 -2.14 -11.62
CA PRO A 107 17.58 -2.84 -12.88
C PRO A 107 16.44 -3.84 -13.09
N VAL A 108 16.04 -4.00 -14.36
CA VAL A 108 15.10 -5.04 -14.73
C VAL A 108 15.85 -6.36 -14.73
N ALA A 109 15.36 -7.31 -13.93
CA ALA A 109 15.97 -8.64 -13.84
C ALA A 109 15.66 -9.48 -15.06
#